data_03b80b5f27f855921b109dbc64e84aac
#
_entry.id   03b80b5f27f855921b109dbc64e84aac
#
_cell.length_a   1.000
_cell.length_b   1.000
_cell.length_c   1.000
_cell.angle_alpha   90.00
_cell.angle_beta   90.00
_cell.angle_gamma   90.00
#
_symmetry.space_group_name_H-M   'P 1'
#
loop_
_entity.id
_entity.type
_entity.pdbx_description
1 polymer ?
#
loop_
_entity_poly.entity_id
_entity_poly.type
_entity_poly.pdbx_seq_one_letter_code
_entity_poly.pdbx_strand_id
1 'polypeptide(L)'
;MSWNTFKQYYLSINELDFALDYSRIRFSDRFFQDNEEKIQSAFSAMDALEAGSTANPDEGRQVGHYWLRNAQLAPDSETQKAIMSSLDEIDSIVEKVHSGSFSGEKGAFKNLLIIGIGGSALGPQFVADALGGPKKDRINTFYFDN
;
A
#
# COMPACT_ATOMS: atom_id res chain seq x y z
N MET A 1 29.90 -6.01 -16.81
CA MET A 1 29.46 -6.68 -15.59
C MET A 1 29.80 -8.16 -15.75
N SER A 2 30.43 -8.80 -14.77
CA SER A 2 30.73 -10.23 -14.80
C SER A 2 29.58 -11.03 -14.20
N TRP A 3 29.46 -12.32 -14.57
CA TRP A 3 28.50 -13.25 -13.96
C TRP A 3 28.70 -13.37 -12.44
N ASN A 4 29.96 -13.29 -11.99
CA ASN A 4 30.27 -13.33 -10.57
C ASN A 4 29.74 -12.10 -9.82
N THR A 5 29.85 -10.91 -10.41
CA THR A 5 29.28 -9.67 -9.84
C THR A 5 27.76 -9.78 -9.74
N PHE A 6 27.08 -10.28 -10.78
CA PHE A 6 25.64 -10.50 -10.74
C PHE A 6 25.27 -11.45 -9.58
N LYS A 7 25.90 -12.61 -9.47
CA LYS A 7 25.60 -13.56 -8.38
C LYS A 7 25.83 -13.01 -6.98
N GLN A 8 26.82 -12.14 -6.83
CA GLN A 8 27.18 -11.55 -5.54
C GLN A 8 26.12 -10.52 -5.08
N TYR A 9 25.49 -9.81 -6.03
CA TYR A 9 24.56 -8.71 -5.76
C TYR A 9 23.14 -9.00 -6.27
N TYR A 10 22.78 -10.27 -6.36
CA TYR A 10 21.44 -10.73 -6.63
C TYR A 10 20.84 -11.36 -5.38
N LEU A 11 19.84 -10.72 -4.82
CA LEU A 11 19.08 -11.23 -3.69
C LEU A 11 17.81 -11.93 -4.21
N SER A 12 17.54 -13.14 -3.70
CA SER A 12 16.27 -13.82 -3.93
C SER A 12 15.69 -14.28 -2.59
N ILE A 13 14.43 -13.93 -2.35
CA ILE A 13 13.66 -14.33 -1.17
C ILE A 13 12.46 -15.11 -1.69
N ASN A 14 12.62 -16.44 -1.77
CA ASN A 14 11.63 -17.33 -2.40
C ASN A 14 10.30 -17.34 -1.67
N GLU A 15 10.31 -17.17 -0.35
CA GLU A 15 9.11 -17.13 0.49
C GLU A 15 8.21 -15.92 0.18
N LEU A 16 8.79 -14.87 -0.41
CA LEU A 16 8.08 -13.64 -0.80
C LEU A 16 7.87 -13.53 -2.31
N ASP A 17 8.33 -14.51 -3.09
CA ASP A 17 8.41 -14.43 -4.56
C ASP A 17 9.07 -13.11 -5.01
N PHE A 18 10.12 -12.70 -4.30
CA PHE A 18 10.80 -11.43 -4.47
C PHE A 18 12.25 -11.62 -4.87
N ALA A 19 12.71 -10.87 -5.86
CA ALA A 19 14.11 -10.81 -6.23
C ALA A 19 14.54 -9.36 -6.48
N LEU A 20 15.78 -9.05 -6.10
CA LEU A 20 16.40 -7.75 -6.29
C LEU A 20 17.79 -7.91 -6.92
N ASP A 21 17.96 -7.36 -8.13
CA ASP A 21 19.26 -7.22 -8.77
C ASP A 21 19.83 -5.81 -8.54
N TYR A 22 20.83 -5.72 -7.68
CA TYR A 22 21.57 -4.48 -7.43
C TYR A 22 23.03 -4.54 -7.90
N SER A 23 23.33 -5.48 -8.79
CA SER A 23 24.68 -5.72 -9.35
C SER A 23 25.22 -4.55 -10.19
N ARG A 24 24.34 -3.63 -10.61
CA ARG A 24 24.73 -2.41 -11.37
C ARG A 24 25.07 -1.23 -10.50
N ILE A 25 24.81 -1.30 -9.19
CA ILE A 25 25.20 -0.28 -8.25
C ILE A 25 26.71 -0.46 -7.94
N ARG A 26 27.45 0.63 -8.01
CA ARG A 26 28.88 0.63 -7.69
C ARG A 26 29.06 0.98 -6.21
N PHE A 27 29.16 -0.05 -5.39
CA PHE A 27 29.53 0.11 -4.00
C PHE A 27 31.06 0.21 -3.85
N SER A 28 31.54 1.01 -2.87
CA SER A 28 32.92 0.89 -2.40
C SER A 28 33.10 -0.43 -1.67
N ASP A 29 34.33 -0.92 -1.59
CA ASP A 29 34.63 -2.20 -0.92
C ASP A 29 34.21 -2.24 0.56
N ARG A 30 34.08 -1.07 1.18
CA ARG A 30 33.70 -0.92 2.58
C ARG A 30 32.30 -0.37 2.79
N PHE A 31 31.50 -0.21 1.72
CA PHE A 31 30.19 0.44 1.79
C PHE A 31 29.30 -0.10 2.91
N PHE A 32 29.13 -1.40 2.97
CA PHE A 32 28.27 -2.03 3.98
C PHE A 32 28.85 -1.89 5.38
N GLN A 33 30.18 -2.07 5.54
CA GLN A 33 30.85 -1.90 6.82
C GLN A 33 30.75 -0.46 7.33
N ASP A 34 30.99 0.52 6.45
CA ASP A 34 30.96 1.95 6.82
C ASP A 34 29.54 2.47 7.11
N ASN A 35 28.51 1.77 6.66
CA ASN A 35 27.12 2.12 6.88
C ASN A 35 26.36 1.16 7.81
N GLU A 36 27.01 0.15 8.40
CA GLU A 36 26.39 -0.87 9.24
C GLU A 36 25.53 -0.25 10.35
N GLU A 37 26.05 0.70 11.10
CA GLU A 37 25.33 1.37 12.19
C GLU A 37 24.07 2.10 11.70
N LYS A 38 24.15 2.78 10.54
CA LYS A 38 22.99 3.45 9.93
C LYS A 38 21.95 2.49 9.44
N ILE A 39 22.36 1.35 8.89
CA ILE A 39 21.47 0.31 8.41
C ILE A 39 20.73 -0.31 9.59
N GLN A 40 21.41 -0.66 10.67
CA GLN A 40 20.80 -1.20 11.87
C GLN A 40 19.85 -0.20 12.55
N SER A 41 20.24 1.08 12.58
CA SER A 41 19.37 2.16 13.07
C SER A 41 18.09 2.30 12.22
N ALA A 42 18.20 2.15 10.91
CA ALA A 42 17.04 2.19 10.01
C ALA A 42 16.08 1.02 10.25
N PHE A 43 16.59 -0.21 10.45
CA PHE A 43 15.75 -1.35 10.80
C PHE A 43 15.03 -1.14 12.14
N SER A 44 15.75 -0.69 13.17
CA SER A 44 15.13 -0.38 14.47
C SER A 44 14.07 0.70 14.38
N ALA A 45 14.27 1.71 13.53
CA ALA A 45 13.27 2.74 13.27
C ALA A 45 12.03 2.19 12.55
N MET A 46 12.20 1.24 11.62
CA MET A 46 11.08 0.56 10.97
C MET A 46 10.27 -0.28 11.94
N ASP A 47 10.94 -1.05 12.82
CA ASP A 47 10.26 -1.82 13.87
C ASP A 47 9.43 -0.90 14.79
N ALA A 48 9.99 0.25 15.16
CA ALA A 48 9.29 1.25 15.96
C ALA A 48 8.08 1.85 15.22
N LEU A 49 8.18 2.09 13.91
CA LEU A 49 7.06 2.58 13.10
C LEU A 49 5.93 1.55 13.01
N GLU A 50 6.26 0.29 12.80
CA GLU A 50 5.27 -0.80 12.80
C GLU A 50 4.57 -0.94 14.16
N ALA A 51 5.32 -0.72 15.25
CA ALA A 51 4.78 -0.72 16.60
C ALA A 51 3.99 0.56 16.98
N GLY A 52 3.85 1.52 16.06
CA GLY A 52 3.03 2.71 16.25
C GLY A 52 3.75 3.95 16.75
N SER A 53 5.07 4.06 16.54
CA SER A 53 5.74 5.32 16.82
C SER A 53 5.27 6.44 15.87
N THR A 54 5.39 7.69 16.34
CA THR A 54 5.02 8.86 15.54
C THR A 54 5.99 9.04 14.37
N ALA A 55 5.49 8.91 13.16
CA ALA A 55 6.27 9.09 11.93
C ALA A 55 6.38 10.57 11.51
N ASN A 56 5.32 11.33 11.75
CA ASN A 56 5.28 12.77 11.49
C ASN A 56 5.15 13.52 12.81
N PRO A 57 6.27 13.99 13.38
CA PRO A 57 6.26 14.68 14.69
C PRO A 57 5.54 16.02 14.64
N ASP A 58 5.52 16.72 13.50
CA ASP A 58 4.89 18.04 13.37
C ASP A 58 3.37 17.95 13.51
N GLU A 59 2.78 16.86 13.04
CA GLU A 59 1.33 16.61 13.12
C GLU A 59 0.96 15.57 14.19
N GLY A 60 1.94 14.98 14.86
CA GLY A 60 1.73 13.91 15.84
C GLY A 60 1.14 12.63 15.24
N ARG A 61 1.40 12.36 13.95
CA ARG A 61 0.77 11.25 13.22
C ARG A 61 1.65 10.01 13.16
N GLN A 62 0.99 8.89 13.31
CA GLN A 62 1.50 7.55 13.01
C GLN A 62 1.31 7.22 11.52
N VAL A 63 1.98 6.17 11.03
CA VAL A 63 1.71 5.56 9.72
C VAL A 63 1.17 4.15 9.91
N GLY A 64 0.09 3.83 9.23
CA GLY A 64 -0.68 2.60 9.45
C GLY A 64 -0.77 1.66 8.25
N HIS A 65 0.10 1.78 7.25
CA HIS A 65 0.02 0.90 6.05
C HIS A 65 0.11 -0.58 6.41
N TYR A 66 0.94 -0.94 7.38
CA TYR A 66 1.15 -2.32 7.83
C TYR A 66 -0.13 -2.87 8.45
N TRP A 67 -0.79 -2.07 9.28
CA TRP A 67 -2.02 -2.46 9.99
C TRP A 67 -3.20 -2.63 9.03
N LEU A 68 -3.26 -1.83 7.95
CA LEU A 68 -4.27 -2.01 6.90
C LEU A 68 -4.10 -3.33 6.13
N ARG A 69 -2.91 -3.92 6.15
CA ARG A 69 -2.64 -5.26 5.59
C ARG A 69 -2.89 -6.38 6.58
N ASN A 70 -2.63 -6.13 7.85
CA ASN A 70 -2.89 -7.06 8.94
C ASN A 70 -3.27 -6.27 10.20
N ALA A 71 -4.57 -6.18 10.47
CA ALA A 71 -5.09 -5.42 11.60
C ALA A 71 -4.58 -5.91 12.97
N GLN A 72 -4.08 -7.16 13.06
CA GLN A 72 -3.49 -7.68 14.29
C GLN A 72 -2.16 -7.01 14.66
N LEU A 73 -1.51 -6.33 13.71
CA LEU A 73 -0.29 -5.56 13.95
C LEU A 73 -0.57 -4.16 14.50
N ALA A 74 -1.83 -3.74 14.58
CA ALA A 74 -2.19 -2.42 15.10
C ALA A 74 -1.71 -2.24 16.55
N PRO A 75 -1.26 -1.03 16.94
CA PRO A 75 -0.61 -0.79 18.23
C PRO A 75 -1.58 -0.94 19.42
N ASP A 76 -2.87 -0.86 19.17
CA ASP A 76 -3.92 -0.99 20.18
C ASP A 76 -5.21 -1.61 19.62
N SER A 77 -6.06 -2.07 20.52
CA SER A 77 -7.31 -2.75 20.18
C SER A 77 -8.38 -1.84 19.59
N GLU A 78 -8.31 -0.54 19.79
CA GLU A 78 -9.24 0.45 19.23
C GLU A 78 -8.94 0.65 17.74
N THR A 79 -7.68 0.87 17.42
CA THR A 79 -7.19 0.97 16.02
C THR A 79 -7.48 -0.33 15.26
N GLN A 80 -7.22 -1.50 15.87
CA GLN A 80 -7.54 -2.79 15.26
C GLN A 80 -9.03 -2.91 14.91
N LYS A 81 -9.92 -2.61 15.85
CA LYS A 81 -11.37 -2.66 15.65
C LYS A 81 -11.83 -1.66 14.58
N ALA A 82 -11.29 -0.44 14.59
CA ALA A 82 -11.60 0.58 13.60
C ALA A 82 -11.26 0.13 12.18
N ILE A 83 -10.09 -0.50 11.99
CA ILE A 83 -9.68 -1.05 10.69
C ILE A 83 -10.66 -2.16 10.23
N MET A 84 -10.96 -3.11 11.12
CA MET A 84 -11.86 -4.22 10.79
C MET A 84 -13.27 -3.71 10.47
N SER A 85 -13.81 -2.79 11.28
CA SER A 85 -15.13 -2.19 11.03
C SER A 85 -15.17 -1.42 9.71
N SER A 86 -14.09 -0.71 9.35
CA SER A 86 -14.03 0.01 8.07
C SER A 86 -14.06 -0.95 6.86
N LEU A 87 -13.43 -2.11 6.96
CA LEU A 87 -13.50 -3.13 5.90
C LEU A 87 -14.92 -3.69 5.75
N ASP A 88 -15.58 -4.03 6.87
CA ASP A 88 -16.98 -4.50 6.85
C ASP A 88 -17.93 -3.44 6.28
N GLU A 89 -17.71 -2.16 6.60
CA GLU A 89 -18.50 -1.05 6.05
C GLU A 89 -18.30 -0.89 4.54
N ILE A 90 -17.06 -1.04 4.04
CA ILE A 90 -16.76 -0.99 2.60
C ILE A 90 -17.50 -2.11 1.89
N ASP A 91 -17.41 -3.33 2.37
CA ASP A 91 -18.11 -4.48 1.77
C ASP A 91 -19.63 -4.27 1.77
N SER A 92 -20.18 -3.79 2.88
CA SER A 92 -21.63 -3.47 2.99
C SER A 92 -22.06 -2.40 1.99
N ILE A 93 -21.28 -1.33 1.81
CA ILE A 93 -21.57 -0.27 0.84
C ILE A 93 -21.52 -0.81 -0.59
N VAL A 94 -20.49 -1.60 -0.92
CA VAL A 94 -20.35 -2.22 -2.24
C VAL A 94 -21.54 -3.10 -2.55
N GLU A 95 -21.97 -3.95 -1.63
CA GLU A 95 -23.15 -4.80 -1.79
C GLU A 95 -24.42 -3.98 -2.00
N LYS A 96 -24.64 -2.93 -1.22
CA LYS A 96 -25.82 -2.06 -1.34
C LYS A 96 -25.86 -1.34 -2.68
N VAL A 97 -24.71 -0.85 -3.16
CA VAL A 97 -24.60 -0.20 -4.48
C VAL A 97 -24.85 -1.21 -5.60
N HIS A 98 -24.24 -2.39 -5.53
CA HIS A 98 -24.38 -3.43 -6.55
C HIS A 98 -25.77 -4.07 -6.61
N SER A 99 -26.45 -4.17 -5.47
CA SER A 99 -27.85 -4.66 -5.41
C SER A 99 -28.86 -3.60 -5.80
N GLY A 100 -28.47 -2.31 -5.84
CA GLY A 100 -29.35 -1.18 -6.06
C GLY A 100 -30.19 -0.77 -4.84
N SER A 101 -29.95 -1.38 -3.67
CA SER A 101 -30.60 -0.97 -2.40
C SER A 101 -30.12 0.40 -1.92
N PHE A 102 -28.91 0.79 -2.31
CA PHE A 102 -28.42 2.16 -2.24
C PHE A 102 -28.35 2.73 -3.66
N SER A 103 -29.22 3.66 -3.97
CA SER A 103 -29.38 4.23 -5.31
C SER A 103 -29.67 5.74 -5.24
N GLY A 104 -29.46 6.43 -6.36
CA GLY A 104 -29.80 7.84 -6.49
C GLY A 104 -31.28 8.02 -6.87
N GLU A 105 -31.73 9.28 -6.97
CA GLU A 105 -33.09 9.64 -7.36
C GLU A 105 -33.52 9.06 -8.73
N LYS A 106 -32.56 8.83 -9.62
CA LYS A 106 -32.80 8.30 -10.99
C LYS A 106 -32.57 6.78 -11.09
N GLY A 107 -32.43 6.07 -9.96
CA GLY A 107 -32.19 4.63 -9.91
C GLY A 107 -30.75 4.26 -9.56
N ALA A 108 -30.36 3.03 -9.88
CA ALA A 108 -29.06 2.47 -9.54
C ALA A 108 -27.90 3.28 -10.13
N PHE A 109 -26.82 3.38 -9.38
CA PHE A 109 -25.60 4.05 -9.84
C PHE A 109 -24.96 3.27 -11.01
N LYS A 110 -24.58 4.00 -12.03
CA LYS A 110 -23.90 3.48 -13.22
C LYS A 110 -22.49 4.04 -13.39
N ASN A 111 -22.22 5.14 -12.73
CA ASN A 111 -20.97 5.86 -12.83
C ASN A 111 -20.45 6.21 -11.43
N LEU A 112 -19.14 6.11 -11.25
CA LEU A 112 -18.40 6.51 -10.08
C LEU A 112 -17.39 7.59 -10.52
N LEU A 113 -17.44 8.76 -9.90
CA LEU A 113 -16.45 9.81 -10.09
C LEU A 113 -15.51 9.84 -8.88
N ILE A 114 -14.24 9.62 -9.13
CA ILE A 114 -13.19 9.75 -8.12
C ILE A 114 -12.51 11.10 -8.32
N ILE A 115 -12.54 11.92 -7.28
CA ILE A 115 -11.89 13.23 -7.25
C ILE A 115 -10.74 13.15 -6.28
N GLY A 116 -9.51 13.41 -6.75
CA GLY A 116 -8.34 13.31 -5.90
C GLY A 116 -7.10 13.91 -6.57
N ILE A 117 -6.06 14.12 -5.77
CA ILE A 117 -4.75 14.61 -6.22
C ILE A 117 -3.69 13.57 -5.90
N GLY A 118 -2.79 13.32 -6.85
CA GLY A 118 -1.68 12.38 -6.67
C GLY A 118 -2.18 10.98 -6.30
N GLY A 119 -1.69 10.41 -5.20
CA GLY A 119 -2.03 9.05 -4.77
C GLY A 119 -3.51 8.80 -4.51
N SER A 120 -4.29 9.83 -4.20
CA SER A 120 -5.74 9.71 -4.01
C SER A 120 -6.52 9.44 -5.30
N ALA A 121 -5.98 9.78 -6.45
CA ALA A 121 -6.53 9.45 -7.76
C ALA A 121 -5.76 8.31 -8.44
N LEU A 122 -4.44 8.39 -8.48
CA LEU A 122 -3.58 7.45 -9.21
C LEU A 122 -3.61 6.03 -8.63
N GLY A 123 -3.71 5.88 -7.30
CA GLY A 123 -3.83 4.58 -6.66
C GLY A 123 -5.09 3.83 -7.09
N PRO A 124 -6.30 4.42 -6.90
CA PRO A 124 -7.55 3.85 -7.40
C PRO A 124 -7.55 3.58 -8.91
N GLN A 125 -7.02 4.50 -9.72
CA GLN A 125 -6.91 4.31 -11.18
C GLN A 125 -6.03 3.13 -11.53
N PHE A 126 -4.84 3.02 -10.91
CA PHE A 126 -3.95 1.89 -11.12
C PHE A 126 -4.64 0.54 -10.84
N VAL A 127 -5.35 0.45 -9.72
CA VAL A 127 -6.07 -0.79 -9.35
C VAL A 127 -7.20 -1.09 -10.33
N ALA A 128 -7.98 -0.07 -10.72
CA ALA A 128 -9.06 -0.22 -11.68
C ALA A 128 -8.54 -0.67 -13.05
N ASP A 129 -7.46 -0.07 -13.55
CA ASP A 129 -6.87 -0.43 -14.84
C ASP A 129 -6.24 -1.84 -14.82
N ALA A 130 -5.64 -2.23 -13.68
CA ALA A 130 -5.01 -3.55 -13.54
C ALA A 130 -6.01 -4.70 -13.39
N LEU A 131 -7.10 -4.50 -12.67
CA LEU A 131 -8.04 -5.56 -12.28
C LEU A 131 -9.41 -5.45 -12.97
N GLY A 132 -9.79 -4.25 -13.39
CA GLY A 132 -11.07 -3.94 -14.03
C GLY A 132 -11.12 -4.26 -15.52
N GLY A 133 -12.18 -3.79 -16.16
CA GLY A 133 -12.36 -3.84 -17.58
C GLY A 133 -13.83 -3.76 -18.00
N PRO A 134 -14.11 -3.30 -19.24
CA PRO A 134 -15.47 -3.00 -19.70
C PRO A 134 -16.48 -4.15 -19.63
N LYS A 135 -15.98 -5.40 -19.55
CA LYS A 135 -16.83 -6.60 -19.40
C LYS A 135 -16.96 -7.10 -17.97
N LYS A 136 -16.15 -6.58 -17.05
CA LYS A 136 -16.10 -6.99 -15.65
C LYS A 136 -16.78 -6.00 -14.72
N ASP A 137 -16.60 -4.70 -15.02
CA ASP A 137 -17.02 -3.63 -14.14
C ASP A 137 -18.54 -3.40 -14.25
N ARG A 138 -19.19 -3.35 -13.11
CA ARG A 138 -20.62 -3.06 -13.02
C ARG A 138 -20.93 -1.57 -13.06
N ILE A 139 -19.92 -0.75 -12.74
CA ILE A 139 -19.99 0.71 -12.66
C ILE A 139 -18.81 1.28 -13.43
N ASN A 140 -19.06 2.27 -14.30
CA ASN A 140 -18.01 2.98 -14.99
C ASN A 140 -17.30 3.93 -14.04
N THR A 141 -15.99 3.89 -14.00
CA THR A 141 -15.20 4.77 -13.14
C THR A 141 -14.61 5.91 -13.96
N PHE A 142 -14.75 7.12 -13.45
CA PHE A 142 -14.18 8.34 -14.00
C PHE A 142 -13.28 8.98 -12.96
N TYR A 143 -12.21 9.63 -13.42
CA TYR A 143 -11.23 10.28 -12.56
C TYR A 143 -11.16 11.76 -12.89
N PHE A 144 -11.12 12.56 -11.85
CA PHE A 144 -10.84 13.98 -11.93
C PHE A 144 -9.66 14.25 -10.98
N ASP A 145 -8.50 14.44 -11.59
CA ASP A 145 -7.25 14.81 -10.93
C ASP A 145 -6.75 16.15 -11.48
N ASN A 146 -5.80 16.76 -10.80
CA ASN A 146 -5.27 18.05 -11.18
C ASN A 146 -3.94 17.86 -11.91
#